data_9cb03b9f3d54611ac34526a78cbb095c
#
_entry.id   9cb03b9f3d54611ac34526a78cbb095c
#
_cell.length_a   1.000
_cell.length_b   1.000
_cell.length_c   1.000
_cell.angle_alpha   90.00
_cell.angle_beta   90.00
_cell.angle_gamma   90.00
#
_symmetry.space_group_name_H-M   'P 1'
#
loop_
_entity.id
_entity.type
_entity.pdbx_description
1 polymer ?
#
loop_
_entity_poly.entity_id
_entity_poly.type
_entity_poly.pdbx_seq_one_letter_code
_entity_poly.pdbx_strand_id
1 'polypeptide(L)'
;HGGEYQINDGIKQMMAKGMKFVPGEVAEWMDCGNKDVTVETNSRMLGFLHNDGEHLVDYGVKSENSTIIPPCYIGEDVVLINATVGPNVSLGKGCHVVNSTIKNSLVQTHSHIKNAHLDNAMIGNHASFDGNFTSISIGDYSVLE
;
A
#
# COMPACT_ATOMS: atom_id res chain seq x y z
N HIS A 1 -20.04 17.74 15.99
CA HIS A 1 -20.47 16.55 16.73
C HIS A 1 -19.24 15.85 17.28
N GLY A 2 -19.12 15.68 18.59
CA GLY A 2 -18.04 14.91 19.22
C GLY A 2 -16.63 15.54 19.19
N GLY A 3 -16.48 16.83 18.86
CA GLY A 3 -15.18 17.53 18.81
C GLY A 3 -14.39 17.30 17.52
N GLU A 4 -14.96 16.60 16.55
CA GLU A 4 -14.36 16.38 15.22
C GLU A 4 -14.95 17.33 14.19
N TYR A 5 -14.10 17.77 13.27
CA TYR A 5 -14.53 18.52 12.09
C TYR A 5 -15.15 17.57 11.07
N GLN A 6 -16.41 17.77 10.74
CA GLN A 6 -17.13 16.97 9.75
C GLN A 6 -17.14 17.71 8.41
N ILE A 7 -16.84 17.00 7.31
CA ILE A 7 -16.90 17.57 5.95
C ILE A 7 -18.26 18.15 5.63
N ASN A 8 -19.33 17.50 6.11
CA ASN A 8 -20.70 17.95 5.92
C ASN A 8 -20.98 19.34 6.54
N ASP A 9 -20.32 19.68 7.66
CA ASP A 9 -20.48 21.01 8.26
C ASP A 9 -19.72 22.06 7.44
N GLY A 10 -18.60 21.72 6.85
CA GLY A 10 -17.90 22.56 5.87
C GLY A 10 -18.76 22.84 4.65
N ILE A 11 -19.37 21.81 4.07
CA ILE A 11 -20.28 21.95 2.91
C ILE A 11 -21.48 22.85 3.26
N LYS A 12 -22.14 22.65 4.41
CA LYS A 12 -23.24 23.50 4.87
C LYS A 12 -22.83 24.97 5.00
N GLN A 13 -21.64 25.24 5.56
CA GLN A 13 -21.13 26.60 5.67
C GLN A 13 -20.87 27.24 4.30
N MET A 14 -20.34 26.49 3.37
CA MET A 14 -20.11 26.96 2.00
C MET A 14 -21.45 27.27 1.30
N MET A 15 -22.47 26.41 1.48
CA MET A 15 -23.81 26.66 0.99
C MET A 15 -24.44 27.91 1.62
N ALA A 16 -24.24 28.13 2.92
CA ALA A 16 -24.70 29.34 3.61
C ALA A 16 -24.04 30.64 3.09
N LYS A 17 -22.84 30.53 2.50
CA LYS A 17 -22.12 31.62 1.82
C LYS A 17 -22.54 31.78 0.36
N GLY A 18 -23.57 31.08 -0.10
CA GLY A 18 -24.11 31.16 -1.45
C GLY A 18 -23.41 30.29 -2.49
N MET A 19 -22.51 29.40 -2.07
CA MET A 19 -21.91 28.44 -2.99
C MET A 19 -22.91 27.38 -3.42
N LYS A 20 -22.94 27.08 -4.70
CA LYS A 20 -23.86 26.12 -5.30
C LYS A 20 -23.18 24.76 -5.45
N PHE A 21 -23.74 23.73 -4.86
CA PHE A 21 -23.33 22.35 -5.02
C PHE A 21 -24.27 21.62 -5.97
N VAL A 22 -23.67 20.81 -6.84
CA VAL A 22 -24.43 19.95 -7.76
C VAL A 22 -23.88 18.52 -7.64
N PRO A 23 -24.74 17.49 -7.79
CA PRO A 23 -24.25 16.11 -7.83
C PRO A 23 -23.40 15.90 -9.08
N GLY A 24 -22.29 15.15 -8.94
CA GLY A 24 -21.48 14.65 -10.03
C GLY A 24 -21.67 13.16 -10.21
N GLU A 25 -21.37 12.67 -11.40
CA GLU A 25 -21.32 11.23 -11.66
C GLU A 25 -19.99 10.68 -11.16
N VAL A 26 -20.04 9.51 -10.51
CA VAL A 26 -18.88 8.75 -10.07
C VAL A 26 -18.93 7.39 -10.75
N ALA A 27 -17.99 7.13 -11.66
CA ALA A 27 -17.91 5.87 -12.38
C ALA A 27 -17.40 4.74 -11.48
N GLU A 28 -16.58 5.07 -10.51
CA GLU A 28 -15.97 4.10 -9.60
C GLU A 28 -15.71 4.72 -8.22
N TRP A 29 -16.05 3.96 -7.19
CA TRP A 29 -15.78 4.33 -5.80
C TRP A 29 -14.79 3.32 -5.19
N MET A 30 -13.68 3.84 -4.64
CA MET A 30 -12.69 3.03 -3.92
C MET A 30 -12.52 3.60 -2.52
N ASP A 31 -12.56 2.72 -1.53
CA ASP A 31 -12.43 3.08 -0.13
C ASP A 31 -11.07 2.61 0.42
N CYS A 32 -10.66 3.15 1.57
CA CYS A 32 -9.46 2.76 2.30
C CYS A 32 -9.75 2.67 3.81
N GLY A 33 -10.99 2.31 4.17
CA GLY A 33 -11.46 2.31 5.56
C GLY A 33 -10.91 1.19 6.44
N ASN A 34 -10.37 0.12 5.84
CA ASN A 34 -9.71 -0.97 6.56
C ASN A 34 -8.61 -1.60 5.68
N LYS A 35 -7.85 -2.55 6.25
CA LYS A 35 -6.72 -3.19 5.57
C LYS A 35 -7.14 -3.83 4.24
N ASP A 36 -8.18 -4.66 4.23
CA ASP A 36 -8.54 -5.45 3.05
C ASP A 36 -9.00 -4.57 1.89
N VAL A 37 -9.87 -3.59 2.16
CA VAL A 37 -10.30 -2.61 1.14
C VAL A 37 -9.15 -1.73 0.67
N THR A 38 -8.18 -1.40 1.54
CA THR A 38 -7.00 -0.63 1.15
C THR A 38 -6.11 -1.42 0.21
N VAL A 39 -5.88 -2.70 0.48
CA VAL A 39 -5.11 -3.61 -0.38
C VAL A 39 -5.81 -3.82 -1.72
N GLU A 40 -7.13 -4.00 -1.72
CA GLU A 40 -7.92 -4.10 -2.95
C GLU A 40 -7.84 -2.81 -3.77
N THR A 41 -8.04 -1.65 -3.15
CA THR A 41 -7.93 -0.35 -3.80
C THR A 41 -6.54 -0.16 -4.42
N ASN A 42 -5.47 -0.51 -3.70
CA ASN A 42 -4.11 -0.48 -4.25
C ASN A 42 -3.98 -1.34 -5.50
N SER A 43 -4.49 -2.57 -5.45
CA SER A 43 -4.45 -3.50 -6.58
C SER A 43 -5.15 -2.92 -7.82
N ARG A 44 -6.33 -2.33 -7.65
CA ARG A 44 -7.10 -1.70 -8.73
C ARG A 44 -6.38 -0.48 -9.31
N MET A 45 -5.84 0.39 -8.44
CA MET A 45 -5.08 1.57 -8.86
C MET A 45 -3.82 1.18 -9.66
N LEU A 46 -3.08 0.17 -9.20
CA LEU A 46 -1.92 -0.33 -9.92
C LEU A 46 -2.32 -0.88 -11.30
N GLY A 47 -3.47 -1.55 -11.40
CA GLY A 47 -4.01 -2.03 -12.66
C GLY A 47 -4.32 -0.89 -13.63
N PHE A 48 -4.97 0.19 -13.18
CA PHE A 48 -5.26 1.36 -14.01
C PHE A 48 -3.97 2.03 -14.50
N LEU A 49 -3.06 2.36 -13.59
CA LEU A 49 -1.79 3.01 -13.93
C LEU A 49 -0.95 2.17 -14.89
N HIS A 50 -0.92 0.86 -14.71
CA HIS A 50 -0.23 -0.06 -15.61
C HIS A 50 -0.84 -0.09 -17.02
N ASN A 51 -2.19 -0.11 -17.11
CA ASN A 51 -2.90 -0.09 -18.38
C ASN A 51 -2.75 1.26 -19.11
N ASP A 52 -2.61 2.34 -18.36
CA ASP A 52 -2.34 3.69 -18.91
C ASP A 52 -0.87 3.85 -19.34
N GLY A 53 -0.03 2.83 -19.12
CA GLY A 53 1.38 2.83 -19.53
C GLY A 53 2.30 3.61 -18.60
N GLU A 54 1.87 3.88 -17.38
CA GLU A 54 2.68 4.59 -16.39
C GLU A 54 3.91 3.78 -15.95
N HIS A 55 5.03 4.47 -15.74
CA HIS A 55 6.27 3.87 -15.26
C HIS A 55 6.22 3.74 -13.75
N LEU A 56 5.97 2.53 -13.24
CA LEU A 56 5.70 2.27 -11.83
C LEU A 56 6.91 1.74 -11.03
N VAL A 57 8.02 1.44 -11.70
CA VAL A 57 9.23 0.91 -11.07
C VAL A 57 10.34 1.93 -11.20
N ASP A 58 10.83 2.46 -10.09
CA ASP A 58 11.91 3.45 -10.12
C ASP A 58 13.21 2.89 -10.73
N TYR A 59 13.93 3.74 -11.47
CA TYR A 59 15.17 3.35 -12.17
C TYR A 59 16.33 3.06 -11.22
N GLY A 60 16.28 3.54 -9.97
CA GLY A 60 17.27 3.32 -8.92
C GLY A 60 17.08 2.04 -8.13
N VAL A 61 16.09 1.21 -8.46
CA VAL A 61 15.83 -0.07 -7.80
C VAL A 61 17.02 -1.02 -7.97
N LYS A 62 17.54 -1.52 -6.87
CA LYS A 62 18.62 -2.53 -6.87
C LYS A 62 18.00 -3.91 -6.77
N SER A 63 18.19 -4.73 -7.79
CA SER A 63 17.59 -6.06 -7.88
C SER A 63 18.68 -7.11 -8.11
N GLU A 64 18.80 -8.03 -7.18
CA GLU A 64 19.72 -9.17 -7.25
C GLU A 64 18.91 -10.47 -7.15
N ASN A 65 19.02 -11.34 -8.16
CA ASN A 65 18.33 -12.63 -8.21
C ASN A 65 16.84 -12.52 -7.83
N SER A 66 16.18 -11.49 -8.34
CA SER A 66 14.80 -11.16 -7.95
C SER A 66 13.90 -10.96 -9.17
N THR A 67 12.60 -11.15 -8.99
CA THR A 67 11.60 -11.01 -10.04
C THR A 67 10.51 -10.03 -9.61
N ILE A 68 10.16 -9.09 -10.48
CA ILE A 68 9.01 -8.20 -10.30
C ILE A 68 7.93 -8.64 -11.29
N ILE A 69 6.75 -8.95 -10.76
CA ILE A 69 5.58 -9.38 -11.54
C ILE A 69 4.56 -8.23 -11.57
N PRO A 70 4.36 -7.57 -12.72
CA PRO A 70 3.41 -6.47 -12.82
C PRO A 70 1.95 -6.87 -12.54
N PRO A 71 1.09 -5.89 -12.18
CA PRO A 71 1.41 -4.49 -11.88
C PRO A 71 2.01 -4.31 -10.49
N CYS A 72 3.08 -3.52 -10.38
CA CYS A 72 3.73 -3.20 -9.11
C CYS A 72 4.21 -1.75 -9.11
N TYR A 73 4.09 -1.08 -7.97
CA TYR A 73 4.79 0.16 -7.69
C TYR A 73 6.03 -0.12 -6.85
N ILE A 74 7.20 0.21 -7.34
CA ILE A 74 8.47 0.05 -6.63
C ILE A 74 9.15 1.42 -6.57
N GLY A 75 9.22 1.97 -5.37
CA GLY A 75 9.75 3.30 -5.11
C GLY A 75 11.28 3.38 -5.19
N GLU A 76 11.76 4.61 -5.08
CA GLU A 76 13.17 4.97 -5.10
C GLU A 76 13.96 4.23 -4.00
N ASP A 77 15.22 3.89 -4.26
CA ASP A 77 16.15 3.23 -3.33
C ASP A 77 15.67 1.88 -2.78
N VAL A 78 14.70 1.23 -3.42
CA VAL A 78 14.29 -0.12 -3.02
C VAL A 78 15.38 -1.13 -3.38
N VAL A 79 15.61 -2.08 -2.46
CA VAL A 79 16.57 -3.18 -2.62
C VAL A 79 15.84 -4.52 -2.55
N LEU A 80 15.97 -5.32 -3.61
CA LEU A 80 15.40 -6.65 -3.72
C LEU A 80 16.53 -7.69 -3.85
N ILE A 81 16.57 -8.67 -2.94
CA ILE A 81 17.59 -9.73 -2.96
C ILE A 81 16.89 -11.09 -2.79
N ASN A 82 17.06 -11.98 -3.76
CA ASN A 82 16.38 -13.30 -3.78
C ASN A 82 14.88 -13.16 -3.52
N ALA A 83 14.23 -12.20 -4.15
CA ALA A 83 12.84 -11.86 -3.87
C ALA A 83 11.94 -12.02 -5.10
N THR A 84 10.68 -12.37 -4.86
CA THR A 84 9.62 -12.29 -5.85
C THR A 84 8.58 -11.29 -5.36
N VAL A 85 8.37 -10.21 -6.12
CA VAL A 85 7.46 -9.12 -5.77
C VAL A 85 6.39 -8.97 -6.84
N GLY A 86 5.15 -9.07 -6.43
CA GLY A 86 4.00 -8.95 -7.32
C GLY A 86 3.21 -10.26 -7.51
N PRO A 87 2.07 -10.18 -8.20
CA PRO A 87 1.45 -8.95 -8.69
C PRO A 87 0.81 -8.11 -7.56
N ASN A 88 0.38 -6.90 -7.91
CA ASN A 88 -0.40 -6.00 -7.05
C ASN A 88 0.34 -5.59 -5.75
N VAL A 89 1.61 -5.26 -5.86
CA VAL A 89 2.43 -4.84 -4.71
C VAL A 89 2.86 -3.39 -4.87
N SER A 90 2.76 -2.63 -3.79
CA SER A 90 3.38 -1.32 -3.65
C SER A 90 4.48 -1.37 -2.59
N LEU A 91 5.72 -1.07 -2.99
CA LEU A 91 6.86 -0.88 -2.08
C LEU A 91 7.24 0.59 -2.05
N GLY A 92 7.15 1.20 -0.88
CA GLY A 92 7.58 2.58 -0.65
C GLY A 92 9.11 2.73 -0.77
N LYS A 93 9.55 4.00 -0.86
CA LYS A 93 10.97 4.36 -0.94
C LYS A 93 11.79 3.68 0.15
N GLY A 94 12.99 3.21 -0.20
CA GLY A 94 13.98 2.68 0.72
C GLY A 94 13.61 1.36 1.39
N CYS A 95 12.62 0.62 0.84
CA CYS A 95 12.30 -0.71 1.34
C CYS A 95 13.37 -1.73 0.97
N HIS A 96 13.63 -2.66 1.87
CA HIS A 96 14.52 -3.79 1.64
C HIS A 96 13.72 -5.10 1.75
N VAL A 97 13.76 -5.91 0.68
CA VAL A 97 13.08 -7.21 0.63
C VAL A 97 14.10 -8.29 0.34
N VAL A 98 14.28 -9.22 1.26
CA VAL A 98 15.31 -10.26 1.19
C VAL A 98 14.71 -11.65 1.40
N ASN A 99 15.04 -12.61 0.55
CA ASN A 99 14.59 -14.01 0.63
C ASN A 99 13.07 -14.11 0.84
N SER A 100 12.28 -13.33 0.10
CA SER A 100 10.85 -13.20 0.38
C SER A 100 10.00 -13.21 -0.88
N THR A 101 8.76 -13.63 -0.73
CA THR A 101 7.72 -13.53 -1.76
C THR A 101 6.59 -12.63 -1.24
N ILE A 102 6.25 -11.59 -2.00
CA ILE A 102 5.21 -10.63 -1.64
C ILE A 102 4.24 -10.48 -2.80
N LYS A 103 2.94 -10.60 -2.55
CA LYS A 103 1.87 -10.32 -3.52
C LYS A 103 0.68 -9.63 -2.83
N ASN A 104 -0.14 -8.94 -3.62
CA ASN A 104 -1.35 -8.25 -3.14
C ASN A 104 -1.12 -7.47 -1.83
N SER A 105 -0.09 -6.64 -1.76
CA SER A 105 0.35 -6.07 -0.49
C SER A 105 0.88 -4.65 -0.64
N LEU A 106 0.79 -3.88 0.46
CA LEU A 106 1.42 -2.57 0.60
C LEU A 106 2.50 -2.62 1.68
N VAL A 107 3.67 -2.14 1.35
CA VAL A 107 4.77 -1.93 2.30
C VAL A 107 5.17 -0.47 2.23
N GLN A 108 5.04 0.23 3.33
CA GLN A 108 5.38 1.64 3.45
C GLN A 108 6.90 1.85 3.50
N THR A 109 7.31 3.13 3.50
CA THR A 109 8.71 3.54 3.33
C THR A 109 9.67 2.98 4.37
N HIS A 110 10.91 2.73 3.96
CA HIS A 110 12.05 2.32 4.81
C HIS A 110 11.78 1.07 5.65
N SER A 111 10.97 0.15 5.15
CA SER A 111 10.65 -1.10 5.85
C SER A 111 11.51 -2.24 5.36
N HIS A 112 11.80 -3.18 6.24
CA HIS A 112 12.66 -4.33 6.01
C HIS A 112 11.85 -5.62 6.12
N ILE A 113 11.75 -6.37 5.03
CA ILE A 113 11.04 -7.65 4.96
C ILE A 113 12.05 -8.74 4.65
N LYS A 114 12.07 -9.78 5.46
CA LYS A 114 13.04 -10.84 5.33
C LYS A 114 12.43 -12.22 5.60
N ASN A 115 12.83 -13.22 4.81
CA ASN A 115 12.42 -14.63 5.00
C ASN A 115 10.91 -14.81 5.12
N ALA A 116 10.13 -14.10 4.29
CA ALA A 116 8.68 -13.99 4.44
C ALA A 116 7.94 -14.40 3.17
N HIS A 117 6.72 -14.92 3.36
CA HIS A 117 5.73 -15.09 2.31
C HIS A 117 4.51 -14.25 2.69
N LEU A 118 4.31 -13.13 2.02
CA LEU A 118 3.24 -12.19 2.31
C LEU A 118 2.21 -12.16 1.19
N ASP A 119 0.95 -12.28 1.57
CA ASP A 119 -0.22 -12.11 0.71
C ASP A 119 -1.27 -11.32 1.48
N ASN A 120 -1.87 -10.32 0.85
CA ASN A 120 -2.86 -9.45 1.49
C ASN A 120 -2.34 -8.76 2.76
N ALA A 121 -1.09 -8.27 2.71
CA ALA A 121 -0.44 -7.62 3.83
C ALA A 121 -0.39 -6.09 3.69
N MET A 122 -0.45 -5.41 4.82
CA MET A 122 -0.20 -3.98 4.92
C MET A 122 0.82 -3.71 6.03
N ILE A 123 1.98 -3.17 5.65
CA ILE A 123 3.13 -2.93 6.55
C ILE A 123 3.42 -1.44 6.60
N GLY A 124 3.51 -0.90 7.80
CA GLY A 124 3.75 0.53 8.06
C GLY A 124 5.17 0.98 7.76
N ASN A 125 5.42 2.29 7.95
CA ASN A 125 6.75 2.87 7.75
C ASN A 125 7.76 2.36 8.80
N HIS A 126 9.02 2.22 8.39
CA HIS A 126 10.13 1.84 9.27
C HIS A 126 9.89 0.54 10.04
N ALA A 127 9.02 -0.32 9.53
CA ALA A 127 8.75 -1.63 10.11
C ALA A 127 9.83 -2.65 9.75
N SER A 128 10.06 -3.61 10.64
CA SER A 128 10.95 -4.73 10.37
C SER A 128 10.18 -6.03 10.61
N PHE A 129 10.14 -6.88 9.60
CA PHE A 129 9.51 -8.19 9.66
C PHE A 129 10.47 -9.26 9.16
N ASP A 130 10.79 -10.23 10.01
CA ASP A 130 11.54 -11.44 9.63
C ASP A 130 10.67 -12.66 9.89
N GLY A 131 10.34 -13.42 8.86
CA GLY A 131 9.51 -14.61 8.98
C GLY A 131 10.11 -15.73 9.83
N ASN A 132 11.41 -15.69 10.08
CA ASN A 132 12.14 -16.62 10.97
C ASN A 132 12.28 -16.05 12.38
N PHE A 133 11.20 -15.56 12.98
CA PHE A 133 11.25 -15.02 14.33
C PHE A 133 11.36 -16.09 15.41
N THR A 134 12.17 -15.83 16.45
CA THR A 134 12.31 -16.65 17.65
C THR A 134 11.71 -16.01 18.89
N SER A 135 11.38 -14.74 18.82
CA SER A 135 10.74 -13.97 19.89
C SER A 135 9.63 -13.11 19.30
N ILE A 136 8.46 -13.14 19.93
CA ILE A 136 7.29 -12.43 19.48
C ILE A 136 6.59 -11.77 20.69
N SER A 137 6.08 -10.56 20.47
CA SER A 137 5.16 -9.89 21.40
C SER A 137 3.92 -9.48 20.62
N ILE A 138 2.77 -9.98 21.04
CA ILE A 138 1.49 -9.75 20.37
C ILE A 138 0.56 -9.07 21.38
N GLY A 139 -0.06 -7.99 20.95
CA GLY A 139 -1.07 -7.28 21.75
C GLY A 139 -2.46 -7.89 21.61
N ASP A 140 -3.42 -7.29 22.33
CA ASP A 140 -4.82 -7.71 22.29
C ASP A 140 -5.40 -7.61 20.87
N TYR A 141 -6.26 -8.57 20.52
CA TYR A 141 -6.94 -8.66 19.22
C TYR A 141 -6.03 -8.76 17.99
N SER A 142 -4.75 -9.07 18.15
CA SER A 142 -3.85 -9.33 17.02
C SER A 142 -4.07 -10.74 16.48
N VAL A 143 -3.97 -10.87 15.16
CA VAL A 143 -4.05 -12.16 14.45
C VAL A 143 -2.80 -12.31 13.60
N LEU A 144 -2.17 -13.49 13.68
CA LEU A 144 -1.11 -13.95 12.79
C LEU A 144 -1.65 -15.16 12.02
N GLU A 145 -1.80 -15.03 10.69
CA GLU A 145 -2.28 -16.08 9.78
C GLU A 145 -1.22 -16.44 8.75
#